data_c6f5b4e69d12fb898a47bb763138a802
#
_entry.id   c6f5b4e69d12fb898a47bb763138a802
#
_cell.length_a   1.000
_cell.length_b   1.000
_cell.length_c   1.000
_cell.angle_alpha   90.00
_cell.angle_beta   90.00
_cell.angle_gamma   90.00
#
_symmetry.space_group_name_H-M   'P 1'
#
loop_
_entity.id
_entity.type
_entity.pdbx_description
1 polymer ?
#
loop_
_entity_poly.entity_id
_entity_poly.type
_entity_poly.pdbx_seq_one_letter_code
_entity_poly.pdbx_strand_id
1 'polypeptide(L)'
;MGSLCCRQSSFNDANAEENARALEIERRITQETKAEQHIHKLLLLVILNAFYSWLTLEQIKLLFQTGFDETELRSYTPVIYANVYQAIKVLYDGSKELAQNESNSSIYAVSLDKKEIGEKVSEIGSRLEYPNLTKDTAKEIEALWNDAAIQETYSRGNILQIPDCTLYFMDNLGRLSETDYVPTKEDVLYARVRTTGIVDIQFSPFGESRKSGEVYRLFDVGGQRNERRKWIHLFEGVTAVIFCAAISEYDQTLYEDETKNRMMETKELFDWVLKQACFEKTSFMLFLNKFDIFERKVQKVPLNVCEWFKDYHPMTSGKQEVEHAYEFVKKKFEELYFQSTKPDRVDRMFKIYRTTALDQKLVKKTFKLVDETLRRRNLIEAGLLCFLFVFWA
;
A
#
# COMPACT_ATOMS: atom_id res chain seq x y z
N MET A 1 27.67 74.01 -17.31
CA MET A 1 28.17 72.93 -16.44
C MET A 1 27.08 72.57 -15.46
N GLY A 2 26.39 71.51 -15.69
CA GLY A 2 25.30 71.08 -14.80
C GLY A 2 24.44 70.05 -15.46
N SER A 3 24.92 68.82 -15.65
CA SER A 3 24.02 67.71 -15.96
C SER A 3 24.74 66.35 -16.00
N LEU A 4 25.51 65.97 -14.96
CA LEU A 4 26.19 64.69 -14.88
C LEU A 4 26.10 64.01 -13.49
N CYS A 5 25.43 64.63 -12.52
CA CYS A 5 25.37 64.06 -11.16
C CYS A 5 24.10 63.26 -10.85
N CYS A 6 23.02 63.31 -11.67
CA CYS A 6 21.77 62.63 -11.37
C CYS A 6 21.65 61.21 -11.94
N ARG A 7 22.59 60.71 -12.79
CA ARG A 7 22.54 59.37 -13.34
C ARG A 7 23.28 58.31 -12.52
N GLN A 8 24.19 58.69 -11.64
CA GLN A 8 24.91 57.73 -10.79
C GLN A 8 24.15 57.32 -9.52
N SER A 9 23.26 58.17 -8.99
CA SER A 9 22.46 57.81 -7.82
C SER A 9 21.36 56.79 -8.14
N SER A 10 20.72 56.88 -9.30
CA SER A 10 19.66 55.92 -9.68
C SER A 10 20.16 54.51 -10.01
N PHE A 11 21.42 54.38 -10.45
CA PHE A 11 22.03 53.07 -10.69
C PHE A 11 22.48 52.38 -9.40
N ASN A 12 22.91 53.15 -8.39
CA ASN A 12 23.27 52.59 -7.08
C ASN A 12 22.03 52.19 -6.28
N ASP A 13 20.91 52.89 -6.39
CA ASP A 13 19.65 52.57 -5.70
C ASP A 13 18.99 51.32 -6.30
N ALA A 14 19.01 51.14 -7.61
CA ALA A 14 18.49 49.94 -8.26
C ALA A 14 19.30 48.68 -7.87
N ASN A 15 20.63 48.78 -7.80
CA ASN A 15 21.49 47.69 -7.35
C ASN A 15 21.30 47.43 -5.84
N ALA A 16 21.03 48.43 -5.02
CA ALA A 16 20.76 48.25 -3.60
C ALA A 16 19.41 47.55 -3.34
N GLU A 17 18.37 47.87 -4.12
CA GLU A 17 17.07 47.19 -4.07
C GLU A 17 17.15 45.72 -4.56
N GLU A 18 17.91 45.46 -5.63
CA GLU A 18 18.10 44.12 -6.16
C GLU A 18 18.89 43.26 -5.19
N ASN A 19 19.94 43.77 -4.57
CA ASN A 19 20.68 43.08 -3.51
C ASN A 19 19.84 42.89 -2.25
N ALA A 20 18.98 43.81 -1.87
CA ALA A 20 18.07 43.64 -0.73
C ALA A 20 17.03 42.54 -1.00
N ARG A 21 16.48 42.48 -2.22
CA ARG A 21 15.58 41.39 -2.64
C ARG A 21 16.29 40.02 -2.68
N ALA A 22 17.51 39.99 -3.19
CA ALA A 22 18.31 38.73 -3.20
C ALA A 22 18.58 38.24 -1.78
N LEU A 23 18.96 39.13 -0.86
CA LEU A 23 19.17 38.78 0.56
C LEU A 23 17.87 38.33 1.27
N GLU A 24 16.74 38.92 0.91
CA GLU A 24 15.44 38.50 1.44
C GLU A 24 15.03 37.11 0.92
N ILE A 25 15.27 36.83 -0.36
CA ILE A 25 15.05 35.53 -0.98
C ILE A 25 15.99 34.47 -0.32
N GLU A 26 17.28 34.78 -0.15
CA GLU A 26 18.21 33.89 0.56
C GLU A 26 17.79 33.64 2.01
N ARG A 27 17.33 34.63 2.72
CA ARG A 27 16.79 34.47 4.09
C ARG A 27 15.55 33.58 4.10
N ARG A 28 14.61 33.76 3.16
CA ARG A 28 13.43 32.93 3.03
C ARG A 28 13.82 31.49 2.69
N ILE A 29 14.68 31.27 1.71
CA ILE A 29 15.20 29.96 1.35
C ILE A 29 15.88 29.31 2.56
N THR A 30 16.70 30.07 3.30
CA THR A 30 17.40 29.54 4.50
C THR A 30 16.42 29.21 5.62
N GLN A 31 15.35 30.01 5.80
CA GLN A 31 14.31 29.71 6.80
C GLN A 31 13.46 28.52 6.39
N GLU A 32 13.07 28.42 5.12
CA GLU A 32 12.33 27.29 4.56
C GLU A 32 13.18 26.00 4.64
N THR A 33 14.45 26.06 4.27
CA THR A 33 15.39 24.93 4.40
C THR A 33 15.56 24.47 5.85
N LYS A 34 15.66 25.42 6.81
CA LYS A 34 15.74 25.08 8.25
C LYS A 34 14.43 24.50 8.77
N ALA A 35 13.26 24.98 8.33
CA ALA A 35 11.97 24.42 8.68
C ALA A 35 11.78 23.01 8.09
N GLU A 36 12.31 22.78 6.89
CA GLU A 36 12.28 21.44 6.25
C GLU A 36 13.28 20.43 6.84
N GLN A 37 14.35 20.88 7.51
CA GLN A 37 15.35 19.97 8.14
C GLN A 37 14.74 19.04 9.19
N HIS A 38 13.59 19.38 9.77
CA HIS A 38 12.88 18.54 10.74
C HIS A 38 11.79 17.69 10.10
N ILE A 39 11.61 17.76 8.77
CA ILE A 39 10.59 17.00 8.04
C ILE A 39 11.25 15.84 7.31
N HIS A 40 10.92 14.62 7.75
CA HIS A 40 11.34 13.40 7.07
C HIS A 40 10.31 13.02 6.02
N LYS A 41 10.69 13.14 4.75
CA LYS A 41 9.84 12.74 3.62
C LYS A 41 9.91 11.22 3.43
N LEU A 42 8.80 10.52 3.68
CA LEU A 42 8.65 9.09 3.45
C LEU A 42 7.81 8.86 2.20
N LEU A 43 8.31 8.05 1.28
CA LEU A 43 7.57 7.67 0.08
C LEU A 43 7.04 6.25 0.25
N LEU A 44 5.72 6.10 0.28
CA LEU A 44 5.04 4.82 0.35
C LEU A 44 4.74 4.35 -1.07
N LEU A 45 5.40 3.30 -1.49
CA LEU A 45 5.16 2.63 -2.77
C LEU A 45 4.45 1.32 -2.50
N VAL A 46 3.15 1.33 -2.71
CA VAL A 46 2.34 0.12 -2.62
C VAL A 46 2.08 -0.37 -4.03
N ILE A 47 2.59 -1.56 -4.35
CA ILE A 47 2.39 -2.15 -5.66
C ILE A 47 1.01 -2.75 -5.69
N LEU A 48 0.15 -2.12 -6.44
CA LEU A 48 -1.22 -2.53 -6.54
C LEU A 48 -1.70 -2.49 -7.96
N ASN A 49 -2.21 -3.61 -8.31
CA ASN A 49 -3.37 -3.60 -9.16
C ASN A 49 -4.57 -3.12 -8.33
N ALA A 50 -5.47 -2.42 -8.97
CA ALA A 50 -6.60 -1.64 -8.46
C ALA A 50 -7.43 -2.24 -7.31
N PHE A 51 -7.09 -3.43 -6.78
CA PHE A 51 -7.96 -4.21 -5.92
C PHE A 51 -7.47 -4.52 -4.49
N TYR A 52 -6.17 -4.29 -4.08
CA TYR A 52 -5.69 -4.92 -2.85
C TYR A 52 -4.65 -4.13 -2.04
N SER A 53 -4.81 -2.82 -1.78
CA SER A 53 -3.95 -2.11 -0.83
C SER A 53 -4.53 -2.13 0.58
N TRP A 54 -3.87 -2.85 1.47
CA TRP A 54 -4.23 -2.91 2.88
C TRP A 54 -3.32 -2.05 3.77
N LEU A 55 -2.16 -1.63 3.31
CA LEU A 55 -1.40 -0.58 3.98
C LEU A 55 -1.79 0.74 3.35
N THR A 56 -2.96 1.22 3.70
CA THR A 56 -3.47 2.49 3.20
C THR A 56 -3.07 3.63 4.12
N LEU A 57 -3.14 4.82 3.57
CA LEU A 57 -3.02 6.07 4.31
C LEU A 57 -3.96 6.09 5.54
N GLU A 58 -5.14 5.47 5.42
CA GLU A 58 -6.14 5.36 6.47
C GLU A 58 -5.63 4.58 7.69
N GLN A 59 -4.87 3.51 7.48
CA GLN A 59 -4.25 2.76 8.59
C GLN A 59 -3.22 3.60 9.33
N ILE A 60 -2.43 4.37 8.59
CA ILE A 60 -1.44 5.26 9.18
C ILE A 60 -2.14 6.42 9.91
N LYS A 61 -3.21 6.96 9.36
CA LYS A 61 -4.08 7.92 10.05
C LYS A 61 -4.62 7.37 11.37
N LEU A 62 -5.13 6.13 11.37
CA LEU A 62 -5.63 5.47 12.58
C LEU A 62 -4.55 5.30 13.67
N LEU A 63 -3.31 5.07 13.26
CA LEU A 63 -2.22 4.81 14.19
C LEU A 63 -1.60 6.08 14.77
N PHE A 64 -1.53 7.14 13.99
CA PHE A 64 -0.73 8.35 14.31
C PHE A 64 -1.57 9.62 14.52
N GLN A 65 -2.80 9.65 14.05
CA GLN A 65 -3.74 10.75 14.27
C GLN A 65 -4.76 10.40 15.34
N THR A 66 -5.61 11.36 15.71
CA THR A 66 -6.65 11.24 16.73
C THR A 66 -7.77 10.24 16.38
N GLY A 67 -7.66 9.54 15.28
CA GLY A 67 -8.66 8.63 14.74
C GLY A 67 -9.55 9.33 13.71
N PHE A 68 -10.58 8.62 13.26
CA PHE A 68 -11.65 9.17 12.43
C PHE A 68 -12.74 9.76 13.30
N ASP A 69 -13.25 10.93 12.97
CA ASP A 69 -14.50 11.40 13.49
C ASP A 69 -15.69 10.69 12.81
N GLU A 70 -16.89 10.88 13.35
CA GLU A 70 -18.07 10.20 12.81
C GLU A 70 -18.40 10.62 11.37
N THR A 71 -18.16 11.88 11.03
CA THR A 71 -18.37 12.40 9.67
C THR A 71 -17.44 11.73 8.68
N GLU A 72 -16.17 11.60 9.06
CA GLU A 72 -15.16 10.91 8.25
C GLU A 72 -15.50 9.41 8.12
N LEU A 73 -15.91 8.73 9.19
CA LEU A 73 -16.36 7.34 9.12
C LEU A 73 -17.55 7.17 8.17
N ARG A 74 -18.55 8.04 8.25
CA ARG A 74 -19.74 8.00 7.37
C ARG A 74 -19.36 8.19 5.88
N SER A 75 -18.29 8.90 5.57
CA SER A 75 -17.83 9.08 4.19
C SER A 75 -17.38 7.77 3.53
N TYR A 76 -17.04 6.74 4.31
CA TYR A 76 -16.67 5.41 3.80
C TYR A 76 -17.87 4.51 3.49
N THR A 77 -19.09 4.85 3.94
CA THR A 77 -20.29 4.02 3.69
C THR A 77 -20.48 3.67 2.22
N PRO A 78 -20.43 4.62 1.26
CA PRO A 78 -20.59 4.30 -0.16
C PRO A 78 -19.49 3.38 -0.68
N VAL A 79 -18.26 3.53 -0.18
CA VAL A 79 -17.12 2.69 -0.56
C VAL A 79 -17.31 1.26 -0.08
N ILE A 80 -17.78 1.08 1.16
CA ILE A 80 -18.06 -0.24 1.74
C ILE A 80 -19.17 -0.94 0.96
N TYR A 81 -20.26 -0.24 0.63
CA TYR A 81 -21.32 -0.80 -0.20
C TYR A 81 -20.83 -1.19 -1.59
N ALA A 82 -20.00 -0.34 -2.22
CA ALA A 82 -19.35 -0.67 -3.48
C ALA A 82 -18.54 -1.97 -3.38
N ASN A 83 -17.78 -2.14 -2.29
CA ASN A 83 -16.98 -3.35 -2.08
C ASN A 83 -17.86 -4.61 -1.95
N VAL A 84 -18.99 -4.52 -1.24
CA VAL A 84 -19.96 -5.63 -1.12
C VAL A 84 -20.49 -6.02 -2.49
N TYR A 85 -21.04 -5.05 -3.24
CA TYR A 85 -21.61 -5.31 -4.54
C TYR A 85 -20.61 -5.83 -5.57
N GLN A 86 -19.40 -5.27 -5.58
CA GLN A 86 -18.33 -5.73 -6.46
C GLN A 86 -17.86 -7.15 -6.12
N ALA A 87 -17.73 -7.47 -4.82
CA ALA A 87 -17.31 -8.78 -4.40
C ALA A 87 -18.28 -9.87 -4.84
N ILE A 88 -19.58 -9.66 -4.58
CA ILE A 88 -20.60 -10.66 -4.95
C ILE A 88 -20.81 -10.75 -6.47
N LYS A 89 -20.65 -9.62 -7.20
CA LYS A 89 -20.65 -9.62 -8.66
C LYS A 89 -19.53 -10.50 -9.23
N VAL A 90 -18.29 -10.29 -8.77
CA VAL A 90 -17.14 -11.08 -9.24
C VAL A 90 -17.36 -12.58 -8.97
N LEU A 91 -17.93 -12.92 -7.83
CA LEU A 91 -18.26 -14.30 -7.49
C LEU A 91 -19.32 -14.89 -8.40
N TYR A 92 -20.41 -14.16 -8.64
CA TYR A 92 -21.51 -14.64 -9.47
C TYR A 92 -21.11 -14.76 -10.95
N ASP A 93 -20.45 -13.75 -11.49
CA ASP A 93 -19.99 -13.78 -12.88
C ASP A 93 -18.91 -14.85 -13.06
N GLY A 94 -17.98 -14.99 -12.09
CA GLY A 94 -16.96 -16.03 -12.08
C GLY A 94 -17.54 -17.44 -11.98
N SER A 95 -18.63 -17.63 -11.21
CA SER A 95 -19.32 -18.93 -11.16
C SER A 95 -19.90 -19.31 -12.52
N LYS A 96 -20.47 -18.34 -13.25
CA LYS A 96 -20.98 -18.56 -14.62
C LYS A 96 -19.88 -18.92 -15.61
N GLU A 97 -18.74 -18.24 -15.51
CA GLU A 97 -17.57 -18.49 -16.35
C GLU A 97 -16.97 -19.89 -16.08
N LEU A 98 -16.77 -20.26 -14.81
CA LEU A 98 -16.27 -21.56 -14.42
C LEU A 98 -17.24 -22.69 -14.80
N ALA A 99 -18.57 -22.44 -14.70
CA ALA A 99 -19.58 -23.39 -15.12
C ALA A 99 -19.61 -23.64 -16.65
N GLN A 100 -19.06 -22.71 -17.45
CA GLN A 100 -18.95 -22.88 -18.90
C GLN A 100 -17.64 -23.55 -19.33
N ASN A 101 -16.54 -23.30 -18.61
CA ASN A 101 -15.20 -23.61 -19.05
C ASN A 101 -14.58 -24.84 -18.37
N GLU A 102 -15.09 -25.25 -17.22
CA GLU A 102 -14.50 -26.35 -16.43
C GLU A 102 -15.18 -27.70 -16.72
N SER A 103 -14.41 -28.79 -16.63
CA SER A 103 -14.90 -30.17 -16.82
C SER A 103 -15.94 -30.59 -15.77
N ASN A 104 -15.91 -29.98 -14.58
CA ASN A 104 -16.86 -30.17 -13.48
C ASN A 104 -17.85 -28.98 -13.37
N SER A 105 -18.38 -28.53 -14.48
CA SER A 105 -19.24 -27.35 -14.59
C SER A 105 -20.42 -27.29 -13.60
N SER A 106 -20.94 -28.43 -13.19
CA SER A 106 -22.10 -28.50 -12.29
C SER A 106 -21.87 -27.98 -10.89
N ILE A 107 -20.62 -28.03 -10.38
CA ILE A 107 -20.30 -27.55 -9.02
C ILE A 107 -20.29 -26.01 -8.92
N TYR A 108 -20.13 -25.34 -10.06
CA TYR A 108 -20.17 -23.86 -10.15
C TYR A 108 -21.53 -23.33 -10.59
N ALA A 109 -22.51 -24.21 -10.87
CA ALA A 109 -23.83 -23.79 -11.30
C ALA A 109 -24.68 -23.32 -10.11
N VAL A 110 -24.91 -22.04 -10.01
CA VAL A 110 -25.77 -21.45 -8.95
C VAL A 110 -27.20 -22.01 -9.04
N SER A 111 -27.78 -22.29 -7.87
CA SER A 111 -29.13 -22.84 -7.71
C SER A 111 -30.17 -21.99 -8.46
N LEU A 112 -31.17 -22.65 -9.06
CA LEU A 112 -32.15 -22.00 -9.93
C LEU A 112 -32.96 -20.89 -9.24
N ASP A 113 -33.27 -21.08 -7.95
CA ASP A 113 -33.99 -20.13 -7.09
C ASP A 113 -33.18 -18.87 -6.77
N LYS A 114 -31.83 -18.89 -6.95
CA LYS A 114 -30.93 -17.77 -6.68
C LYS A 114 -30.40 -17.08 -7.93
N LYS A 115 -30.67 -17.61 -9.11
CA LYS A 115 -30.22 -17.01 -10.39
C LYS A 115 -30.71 -15.59 -10.57
N GLU A 116 -31.99 -15.33 -10.30
CA GLU A 116 -32.58 -13.99 -10.43
C GLU A 116 -31.89 -12.99 -9.49
N ILE A 117 -31.62 -13.41 -8.27
CA ILE A 117 -30.84 -12.61 -7.29
C ILE A 117 -29.45 -12.32 -7.84
N GLY A 118 -28.76 -13.35 -8.37
CA GLY A 118 -27.43 -13.23 -8.94
C GLY A 118 -27.35 -12.24 -10.09
N GLU A 119 -28.31 -12.31 -11.05
CA GLU A 119 -28.38 -11.36 -12.17
C GLU A 119 -28.64 -9.92 -11.69
N LYS A 120 -29.57 -9.73 -10.75
CA LYS A 120 -29.87 -8.43 -10.13
C LYS A 120 -28.63 -7.83 -9.47
N VAL A 121 -27.91 -8.61 -8.67
CA VAL A 121 -26.73 -8.13 -7.94
C VAL A 121 -25.55 -7.87 -8.88
N SER A 122 -25.37 -8.71 -9.92
CA SER A 122 -24.35 -8.49 -10.94
C SER A 122 -24.62 -7.20 -11.73
N GLU A 123 -25.88 -6.90 -12.07
CA GLU A 123 -26.28 -5.64 -12.70
C GLU A 123 -25.95 -4.44 -11.80
N ILE A 124 -26.30 -4.50 -10.50
CA ILE A 124 -25.98 -3.45 -9.53
C ILE A 124 -24.45 -3.28 -9.44
N GLY A 125 -23.71 -4.37 -9.33
CA GLY A 125 -22.25 -4.36 -9.25
C GLY A 125 -21.54 -3.80 -10.48
N SER A 126 -22.26 -3.63 -11.60
CA SER A 126 -21.74 -3.04 -12.84
C SER A 126 -21.97 -1.53 -12.95
N ARG A 127 -22.71 -0.93 -12.02
CA ARG A 127 -23.05 0.50 -12.05
C ARG A 127 -21.86 1.36 -11.59
N LEU A 128 -21.88 2.64 -11.96
CA LEU A 128 -20.91 3.63 -11.48
C LEU A 128 -21.22 4.09 -10.05
N GLU A 129 -22.50 4.13 -9.70
CA GLU A 129 -23.00 4.48 -8.37
C GLU A 129 -23.78 3.32 -7.79
N TYR A 130 -23.53 3.02 -6.53
CA TYR A 130 -24.14 1.89 -5.84
C TYR A 130 -25.25 2.36 -4.91
N PRO A 131 -26.39 1.65 -4.88
CA PRO A 131 -27.45 1.96 -3.93
C PRO A 131 -27.03 1.62 -2.51
N ASN A 132 -27.71 2.22 -1.55
CA ASN A 132 -27.54 1.84 -0.14
C ASN A 132 -27.89 0.35 0.04
N LEU A 133 -27.13 -0.32 0.89
CA LEU A 133 -27.36 -1.72 1.23
C LEU A 133 -28.57 -1.80 2.18
N THR A 134 -29.72 -2.22 1.67
CA THR A 134 -30.90 -2.42 2.47
C THR A 134 -30.90 -3.80 3.13
N LYS A 135 -31.70 -3.99 4.20
CA LYS A 135 -31.86 -5.30 4.87
C LYS A 135 -32.33 -6.40 3.91
N ASP A 136 -33.19 -6.06 2.96
CA ASP A 136 -33.69 -7.05 1.98
C ASP A 136 -32.58 -7.43 0.98
N THR A 137 -31.86 -6.44 0.46
CA THR A 137 -30.72 -6.71 -0.43
C THR A 137 -29.60 -7.48 0.30
N ALA A 138 -29.36 -7.17 1.56
CA ALA A 138 -28.36 -7.91 2.37
C ALA A 138 -28.75 -9.38 2.52
N LYS A 139 -30.03 -9.70 2.76
CA LYS A 139 -30.53 -11.08 2.82
C LYS A 139 -30.42 -11.80 1.46
N GLU A 140 -30.72 -11.11 0.37
CA GLU A 140 -30.53 -11.63 -0.98
C GLU A 140 -29.06 -12.00 -1.24
N ILE A 141 -28.13 -11.09 -0.90
CA ILE A 141 -26.68 -11.31 -1.03
C ILE A 141 -26.23 -12.45 -0.11
N GLU A 142 -26.70 -12.51 1.13
CA GLU A 142 -26.38 -13.58 2.08
C GLU A 142 -26.87 -14.96 1.56
N ALA A 143 -28.09 -15.01 1.01
CA ALA A 143 -28.61 -16.23 0.42
C ALA A 143 -27.77 -16.70 -0.78
N LEU A 144 -27.32 -15.76 -1.62
CA LEU A 144 -26.44 -16.04 -2.75
C LEU A 144 -25.04 -16.46 -2.27
N TRP A 145 -24.46 -15.76 -1.27
CA TRP A 145 -23.17 -16.08 -0.67
C TRP A 145 -23.13 -17.52 -0.11
N ASN A 146 -24.21 -17.95 0.54
CA ASN A 146 -24.35 -19.29 1.10
C ASN A 146 -24.67 -20.37 0.06
N ASP A 147 -24.73 -20.04 -1.23
CA ASP A 147 -24.87 -21.03 -2.28
C ASP A 147 -23.58 -21.86 -2.45
N ALA A 148 -23.70 -23.18 -2.58
CA ALA A 148 -22.57 -24.08 -2.71
C ALA A 148 -21.67 -23.75 -3.91
N ALA A 149 -22.26 -23.32 -5.03
CA ALA A 149 -21.52 -22.93 -6.23
C ALA A 149 -20.73 -21.62 -6.00
N ILE A 150 -21.27 -20.67 -5.26
CA ILE A 150 -20.58 -19.43 -4.91
C ILE A 150 -19.45 -19.70 -3.92
N GLN A 151 -19.64 -20.57 -2.92
CA GLN A 151 -18.58 -20.98 -1.99
C GLN A 151 -17.46 -21.73 -2.71
N GLU A 152 -17.78 -22.60 -3.66
CA GLU A 152 -16.77 -23.27 -4.47
C GLU A 152 -16.02 -22.27 -5.37
N THR A 153 -16.75 -21.32 -5.98
CA THR A 153 -16.17 -20.22 -6.75
C THR A 153 -15.24 -19.37 -5.89
N TYR A 154 -15.61 -19.08 -4.64
CA TYR A 154 -14.75 -18.35 -3.69
C TYR A 154 -13.46 -19.11 -3.40
N SER A 155 -13.49 -20.44 -3.36
CA SER A 155 -12.27 -21.25 -3.20
C SER A 155 -11.25 -21.06 -4.33
N ARG A 156 -11.70 -20.63 -5.51
CA ARG A 156 -10.90 -20.29 -6.71
C ARG A 156 -10.55 -18.80 -6.80
N GLY A 157 -10.61 -18.09 -5.70
CA GLY A 157 -10.41 -16.64 -5.65
C GLY A 157 -9.10 -16.11 -6.23
N ASN A 158 -8.08 -16.96 -6.31
CA ASN A 158 -6.80 -16.65 -6.95
C ASN A 158 -6.92 -16.42 -8.45
N ILE A 159 -7.80 -17.14 -9.15
CA ILE A 159 -8.05 -17.03 -10.61
C ILE A 159 -8.98 -15.84 -10.88
N LEU A 160 -10.04 -15.71 -10.09
CA LEU A 160 -11.10 -14.71 -10.29
C LEU A 160 -10.79 -13.34 -9.72
N GLN A 161 -9.64 -13.18 -9.07
CA GLN A 161 -9.22 -11.92 -8.45
C GLN A 161 -10.25 -11.37 -7.44
N ILE A 162 -10.82 -12.26 -6.63
CA ILE A 162 -11.81 -11.91 -5.59
C ILE A 162 -11.15 -11.00 -4.55
N PRO A 163 -11.80 -9.90 -4.14
CA PRO A 163 -11.28 -9.01 -3.11
C PRO A 163 -11.03 -9.73 -1.78
N ASP A 164 -9.88 -9.49 -1.13
CA ASP A 164 -9.54 -10.08 0.17
C ASP A 164 -10.53 -9.68 1.28
N CYS A 165 -11.19 -8.53 1.13
CA CYS A 165 -12.24 -8.04 2.05
C CYS A 165 -13.57 -8.80 1.93
N THR A 166 -13.73 -9.65 0.92
CA THR A 166 -15.01 -10.32 0.62
C THR A 166 -15.56 -11.06 1.83
N LEU A 167 -14.77 -11.94 2.44
CA LEU A 167 -15.22 -12.71 3.60
C LEU A 167 -15.70 -11.80 4.73
N TYR A 168 -14.90 -10.78 5.06
CA TYR A 168 -15.23 -9.85 6.13
C TYR A 168 -16.58 -9.15 5.90
N PHE A 169 -16.81 -8.63 4.70
CA PHE A 169 -18.07 -7.93 4.41
C PHE A 169 -19.25 -8.87 4.29
N MET A 170 -19.06 -10.08 3.75
CA MET A 170 -20.13 -11.10 3.70
C MET A 170 -20.56 -11.54 5.10
N ASP A 171 -19.62 -11.71 6.04
CA ASP A 171 -19.91 -12.06 7.43
C ASP A 171 -20.59 -10.91 8.23
N ASN A 172 -20.53 -9.68 7.71
CA ASN A 172 -21.07 -8.50 8.39
C ASN A 172 -22.30 -7.88 7.68
N LEU A 173 -22.88 -8.52 6.68
CA LEU A 173 -23.99 -7.98 5.86
C LEU A 173 -25.16 -7.47 6.73
N GLY A 174 -25.53 -8.20 7.79
CA GLY A 174 -26.61 -7.80 8.69
C GLY A 174 -26.35 -6.42 9.31
N ARG A 175 -25.16 -6.20 9.85
CA ARG A 175 -24.77 -4.93 10.47
C ARG A 175 -24.61 -3.79 9.45
N LEU A 176 -24.02 -4.09 8.28
CA LEU A 176 -23.81 -3.11 7.20
C LEU A 176 -25.13 -2.59 6.62
N SER A 177 -26.21 -3.37 6.73
CA SER A 177 -27.55 -3.02 6.21
C SER A 177 -28.45 -2.32 7.21
N GLU A 178 -27.98 -2.01 8.43
CA GLU A 178 -28.74 -1.27 9.41
C GLU A 178 -29.03 0.17 8.92
N THR A 179 -30.22 0.69 9.25
CA THR A 179 -30.67 2.02 8.75
C THR A 179 -29.73 3.15 9.22
N ASP A 180 -29.19 3.02 10.42
CA ASP A 180 -28.29 4.02 11.02
C ASP A 180 -26.82 3.56 10.97
N TYR A 181 -26.46 2.73 9.99
CA TYR A 181 -25.12 2.21 9.88
C TYR A 181 -24.07 3.32 9.82
N VAL A 182 -23.14 3.27 10.75
CA VAL A 182 -21.91 4.06 10.79
C VAL A 182 -20.74 3.08 10.69
N PRO A 183 -19.84 3.23 9.71
CA PRO A 183 -18.66 2.39 9.60
C PRO A 183 -17.83 2.40 10.89
N THR A 184 -17.37 1.23 11.29
CA THR A 184 -16.38 1.09 12.35
C THR A 184 -14.98 1.36 11.78
N LYS A 185 -14.00 1.58 12.65
CA LYS A 185 -12.60 1.67 12.25
C LYS A 185 -12.12 0.40 11.52
N GLU A 186 -12.67 -0.74 11.93
CA GLU A 186 -12.38 -2.02 11.30
C GLU A 186 -12.98 -2.09 9.88
N ASP A 187 -14.21 -1.62 9.68
CA ASP A 187 -14.80 -1.53 8.34
C ASP A 187 -13.97 -0.68 7.39
N VAL A 188 -13.44 0.46 7.87
CA VAL A 188 -12.57 1.33 7.09
C VAL A 188 -11.25 0.62 6.74
N LEU A 189 -10.69 -0.16 7.67
CA LEU A 189 -9.48 -0.93 7.40
C LEU A 189 -9.70 -2.03 6.36
N TYR A 190 -10.88 -2.64 6.32
CA TYR A 190 -11.25 -3.62 5.30
C TYR A 190 -11.77 -2.96 4.00
N ALA A 191 -12.20 -1.71 4.08
CA ALA A 191 -12.70 -1.00 2.91
C ALA A 191 -11.58 -0.76 1.90
N ARG A 192 -11.87 -1.15 0.68
CA ARG A 192 -10.99 -0.90 -0.43
C ARG A 192 -11.26 0.48 -1.01
N VAL A 193 -10.36 1.39 -0.76
CA VAL A 193 -10.32 2.71 -1.37
C VAL A 193 -9.30 2.72 -2.49
N ARG A 194 -9.70 3.15 -3.68
CA ARG A 194 -8.75 3.32 -4.78
C ARG A 194 -8.00 4.63 -4.59
N THR A 195 -6.70 4.57 -4.33
CA THR A 195 -5.86 5.77 -4.32
C THR A 195 -5.70 6.30 -5.73
N THR A 196 -6.25 7.48 -5.99
CA THR A 196 -6.05 8.22 -7.23
C THR A 196 -5.23 9.47 -6.95
N GLY A 197 -4.16 9.66 -7.72
CA GLY A 197 -3.27 10.80 -7.52
C GLY A 197 -2.25 10.61 -6.41
N ILE A 198 -1.94 11.69 -5.71
CA ILE A 198 -0.98 11.77 -4.62
C ILE A 198 -1.73 12.23 -3.37
N VAL A 199 -1.63 11.48 -2.30
CA VAL A 199 -2.18 11.84 -0.99
C VAL A 199 -1.03 11.89 0.00
N ASP A 200 -0.98 12.92 0.85
CA ASP A 200 0.05 13.00 1.88
C ASP A 200 -0.55 13.22 3.27
N ILE A 201 0.11 12.67 4.25
CA ILE A 201 -0.20 12.90 5.66
C ILE A 201 1.06 13.32 6.42
N GLN A 202 0.85 14.15 7.43
CA GLN A 202 1.90 14.51 8.37
C GLN A 202 1.56 13.93 9.75
N PHE A 203 2.56 13.35 10.39
CA PHE A 203 2.41 12.83 11.73
C PHE A 203 3.71 12.96 12.53
N SER A 204 3.58 13.06 13.84
CA SER A 204 4.73 13.08 14.75
C SER A 204 5.15 11.64 15.08
N PRO A 205 6.45 11.37 15.15
CA PRO A 205 6.97 10.06 15.52
C PRO A 205 6.61 9.68 16.97
N PHE A 206 6.89 8.43 17.33
CA PHE A 206 6.63 7.90 18.67
C PHE A 206 7.73 8.25 19.68
N GLY A 207 7.36 8.26 20.96
CA GLY A 207 8.30 8.28 22.08
C GLY A 207 9.16 9.55 22.14
N GLU A 208 10.47 9.38 22.24
CA GLU A 208 11.42 10.48 22.37
C GLU A 208 11.50 11.37 21.14
N SER A 209 11.25 10.84 19.95
CA SER A 209 11.17 11.62 18.70
C SER A 209 10.09 12.69 18.74
N ARG A 210 9.03 12.48 19.51
CA ARG A 210 7.98 13.49 19.70
C ARG A 210 8.52 14.74 20.41
N LYS A 211 9.57 14.58 21.20
CA LYS A 211 10.23 15.69 21.95
C LYS A 211 11.23 16.45 21.07
N SER A 212 11.73 15.85 19.99
CA SER A 212 12.72 16.46 19.08
C SER A 212 12.12 17.41 18.05
N GLY A 213 10.77 17.50 17.97
CA GLY A 213 10.09 18.31 16.98
C GLY A 213 10.14 17.74 15.55
N GLU A 214 10.62 16.51 15.37
CA GLU A 214 10.65 15.82 14.07
C GLU A 214 9.22 15.53 13.58
N VAL A 215 9.00 15.70 12.29
CA VAL A 215 7.73 15.44 11.61
C VAL A 215 7.99 14.50 10.44
N TYR A 216 7.18 13.47 10.34
CA TYR A 216 7.13 12.62 9.16
C TYR A 216 6.05 13.09 8.21
N ARG A 217 6.42 13.23 6.94
CA ARG A 217 5.48 13.48 5.85
C ARG A 217 5.50 12.26 4.93
N LEU A 218 4.42 11.50 4.94
CA LEU A 218 4.27 10.29 4.16
C LEU A 218 3.44 10.59 2.92
N PHE A 219 3.98 10.27 1.76
CA PHE A 219 3.32 10.36 0.47
C PHE A 219 2.84 8.97 0.05
N ASP A 220 1.54 8.79 -0.11
CA ASP A 220 0.93 7.62 -0.74
C ASP A 220 0.61 7.94 -2.19
N VAL A 221 0.97 7.05 -3.08
CA VAL A 221 0.84 7.21 -4.52
C VAL A 221 0.12 6.04 -5.14
N GLY A 222 -0.79 6.31 -6.05
CA GLY A 222 -1.50 5.26 -6.78
C GLY A 222 -0.53 4.28 -7.45
N GLY A 223 -0.70 2.97 -7.15
CA GLY A 223 0.20 1.91 -7.61
C GLY A 223 -0.07 1.39 -9.02
N GLN A 224 -1.17 1.79 -9.66
CA GLN A 224 -1.50 1.39 -11.04
C GLN A 224 -0.46 1.88 -12.04
N ARG A 225 -0.26 1.13 -13.13
CA ARG A 225 0.74 1.46 -14.17
C ARG A 225 0.58 2.87 -14.72
N ASN A 226 -0.66 3.33 -14.93
CA ASN A 226 -0.96 4.68 -15.40
C ASN A 226 -0.64 5.78 -14.37
N GLU A 227 -0.68 5.48 -13.06
CA GLU A 227 -0.38 6.42 -11.99
C GLU A 227 1.13 6.59 -11.74
N ARG A 228 1.95 5.59 -12.07
CA ARG A 228 3.41 5.58 -11.81
C ARG A 228 4.17 6.73 -12.45
N ARG A 229 3.63 7.31 -13.55
CA ARG A 229 4.21 8.52 -14.17
C ARG A 229 4.24 9.73 -13.23
N LYS A 230 3.34 9.77 -12.25
CA LYS A 230 3.26 10.83 -11.25
C LYS A 230 4.31 10.69 -10.16
N TRP A 231 4.89 9.51 -9.97
CA TRP A 231 5.83 9.21 -8.90
C TRP A 231 7.12 10.02 -8.99
N ILE A 232 7.61 10.23 -10.21
CA ILE A 232 8.91 10.87 -10.46
C ILE A 232 9.02 12.27 -9.84
N HIS A 233 7.89 12.98 -9.75
CA HIS A 233 7.83 14.33 -9.15
C HIS A 233 7.98 14.32 -7.62
N LEU A 234 7.82 13.17 -6.98
CA LEU A 234 7.92 13.00 -5.53
C LEU A 234 9.25 12.41 -5.08
N PHE A 235 10.08 11.97 -6.01
CA PHE A 235 11.32 11.27 -5.70
C PHE A 235 12.40 12.16 -5.11
N GLU A 236 12.31 13.46 -5.34
CA GLU A 236 13.32 14.41 -4.84
C GLU A 236 13.18 14.65 -3.34
N GLY A 237 14.32 14.59 -2.65
CA GLY A 237 14.40 14.86 -1.21
C GLY A 237 13.76 13.80 -0.32
N VAL A 238 13.49 12.59 -0.83
CA VAL A 238 12.94 11.48 -0.05
C VAL A 238 13.98 10.93 0.92
N THR A 239 13.62 10.93 2.22
CA THR A 239 14.46 10.39 3.30
C THR A 239 14.49 8.86 3.29
N ALA A 240 13.32 8.23 3.09
CA ALA A 240 13.21 6.80 2.96
C ALA A 240 12.05 6.38 2.04
N VAL A 241 12.25 5.25 1.34
CA VAL A 241 11.21 4.57 0.58
C VAL A 241 10.69 3.40 1.41
N ILE A 242 9.37 3.36 1.62
CA ILE A 242 8.66 2.21 2.17
C ILE A 242 8.01 1.49 0.98
N PHE A 243 8.54 0.33 0.64
CA PHE A 243 8.05 -0.48 -0.45
C PHE A 243 7.23 -1.65 0.09
N CYS A 244 5.95 -1.72 -0.27
CA CYS A 244 5.05 -2.76 0.20
C CYS A 244 4.84 -3.82 -0.88
N ALA A 245 5.22 -5.06 -0.58
CA ALA A 245 5.02 -6.24 -1.40
C ALA A 245 4.00 -7.18 -0.76
N ALA A 246 2.89 -7.43 -1.43
CA ALA A 246 1.88 -8.39 -0.98
C ALA A 246 2.34 -9.81 -1.31
N ILE A 247 3.00 -10.48 -0.36
CA ILE A 247 3.61 -11.80 -0.59
C ILE A 247 2.60 -12.93 -0.81
N SER A 248 1.33 -12.72 -0.46
CA SER A 248 0.24 -13.67 -0.74
C SER A 248 -0.20 -13.71 -2.21
N GLU A 249 0.32 -12.81 -3.06
CA GLU A 249 -0.11 -12.66 -4.46
C GLU A 249 0.77 -13.44 -5.45
N TYR A 250 1.60 -14.37 -4.98
CA TYR A 250 2.55 -15.13 -5.79
C TYR A 250 1.89 -16.05 -6.84
N ASP A 251 0.61 -16.41 -6.63
CA ASP A 251 -0.20 -17.25 -7.52
C ASP A 251 -1.27 -16.47 -8.31
N GLN A 252 -1.19 -15.13 -8.28
CA GLN A 252 -2.19 -14.27 -8.92
C GLN A 252 -1.61 -13.53 -10.13
N THR A 253 -2.49 -13.20 -11.09
CA THR A 253 -2.18 -12.39 -12.26
C THR A 253 -2.65 -10.94 -12.09
N LEU A 254 -2.15 -10.06 -12.95
CA LEU A 254 -2.59 -8.67 -13.01
C LEU A 254 -4.02 -8.56 -13.55
N TYR A 255 -4.80 -7.63 -13.04
CA TYR A 255 -6.11 -7.30 -13.63
C TYR A 255 -5.99 -6.66 -15.02
N GLU A 256 -4.93 -5.87 -15.20
CA GLU A 256 -4.65 -5.14 -16.44
C GLU A 256 -4.00 -6.04 -17.52
N ASP A 257 -3.47 -7.20 -17.10
CA ASP A 257 -2.74 -8.14 -17.95
C ASP A 257 -2.74 -9.54 -17.30
N GLU A 258 -3.70 -10.35 -17.65
CA GLU A 258 -3.90 -11.70 -17.09
C GLU A 258 -2.73 -12.66 -17.38
N THR A 259 -1.84 -12.32 -18.31
CA THR A 259 -0.63 -13.12 -18.60
C THR A 259 0.51 -12.84 -17.63
N LYS A 260 0.46 -11.72 -16.91
CA LYS A 260 1.52 -11.27 -16.02
C LYS A 260 1.25 -11.65 -14.58
N ASN A 261 2.14 -12.43 -13.97
CA ASN A 261 2.07 -12.72 -12.54
C ASN A 261 2.38 -11.47 -11.70
N ARG A 262 1.61 -11.25 -10.62
CA ARG A 262 1.73 -10.07 -9.74
C ARG A 262 3.07 -10.01 -9.01
N MET A 263 3.61 -11.14 -8.59
CA MET A 263 4.90 -11.17 -7.90
C MET A 263 6.05 -10.87 -8.87
N MET A 264 5.92 -11.26 -10.15
CA MET A 264 6.86 -10.88 -11.20
C MET A 264 6.84 -9.37 -11.45
N GLU A 265 5.67 -8.76 -11.51
CA GLU A 265 5.52 -7.29 -11.60
C GLU A 265 6.12 -6.60 -10.38
N THR A 266 5.89 -7.14 -9.18
CA THR A 266 6.47 -6.65 -7.91
C THR A 266 7.99 -6.67 -7.96
N LYS A 267 8.59 -7.77 -8.42
CA LYS A 267 10.04 -7.92 -8.60
C LYS A 267 10.59 -6.85 -9.54
N GLU A 268 9.99 -6.72 -10.72
CA GLU A 268 10.45 -5.78 -11.75
C GLU A 268 10.35 -4.33 -11.27
N LEU A 269 9.27 -3.99 -10.59
CA LEU A 269 9.07 -2.64 -10.08
C LEU A 269 10.03 -2.33 -8.91
N PHE A 270 10.27 -3.29 -8.01
CA PHE A 270 11.25 -3.12 -6.96
C PHE A 270 12.65 -2.88 -7.53
N ASP A 271 13.07 -3.70 -8.50
CA ASP A 271 14.32 -3.55 -9.23
C ASP A 271 14.43 -2.17 -9.90
N TRP A 272 13.37 -1.74 -10.58
CA TRP A 272 13.31 -0.44 -11.24
C TRP A 272 13.45 0.72 -10.23
N VAL A 273 12.74 0.68 -9.11
CA VAL A 273 12.82 1.71 -8.06
C VAL A 273 14.22 1.76 -7.46
N LEU A 274 14.83 0.61 -7.18
CA LEU A 274 16.18 0.52 -6.63
C LEU A 274 17.25 1.18 -7.51
N LYS A 275 17.04 1.17 -8.84
CA LYS A 275 17.96 1.71 -9.84
C LYS A 275 17.81 3.21 -10.09
N GLN A 276 16.79 3.87 -9.49
CA GLN A 276 16.61 5.31 -9.68
C GLN A 276 17.76 6.09 -9.05
N ALA A 277 18.37 7.00 -9.81
CA ALA A 277 19.52 7.80 -9.36
C ALA A 277 19.20 8.68 -8.14
N CYS A 278 17.98 9.23 -8.07
CA CYS A 278 17.51 10.04 -6.93
C CYS A 278 17.48 9.26 -5.60
N PHE A 279 17.40 7.93 -5.65
CA PHE A 279 17.40 7.08 -4.46
C PHE A 279 18.77 6.51 -4.09
N GLU A 280 19.84 7.01 -4.69
CA GLU A 280 21.19 6.46 -4.48
C GLU A 280 21.59 6.42 -2.99
N LYS A 281 21.22 7.44 -2.22
CA LYS A 281 21.48 7.54 -0.78
C LYS A 281 20.25 7.32 0.10
N THR A 282 19.10 6.99 -0.49
CA THR A 282 17.83 6.87 0.22
C THR A 282 17.73 5.49 0.90
N SER A 283 17.30 5.45 2.15
CA SER A 283 17.03 4.21 2.87
C SER A 283 15.83 3.48 2.29
N PHE A 284 15.91 2.14 2.26
CA PHE A 284 14.82 1.30 1.78
C PHE A 284 14.28 0.41 2.90
N MET A 285 12.97 0.42 3.03
CA MET A 285 12.23 -0.41 3.97
C MET A 285 11.23 -1.24 3.18
N LEU A 286 11.49 -2.54 3.11
CA LEU A 286 10.63 -3.48 2.41
C LEU A 286 9.64 -4.09 3.41
N PHE A 287 8.34 -3.88 3.16
CA PHE A 287 7.27 -4.49 3.93
C PHE A 287 6.76 -5.71 3.16
N LEU A 288 7.07 -6.91 3.64
CA LEU A 288 6.48 -8.16 3.15
C LEU A 288 5.12 -8.31 3.81
N ASN A 289 4.11 -7.81 3.13
CA ASN A 289 2.76 -7.62 3.66
C ASN A 289 1.81 -8.77 3.30
N LYS A 290 0.64 -8.79 3.92
CA LYS A 290 -0.39 -9.85 3.82
C LYS A 290 0.12 -11.22 4.29
N PHE A 291 0.93 -11.21 5.33
CA PHE A 291 1.50 -12.46 5.87
C PHE A 291 0.41 -13.41 6.38
N ASP A 292 -0.67 -12.90 6.94
CA ASP A 292 -1.83 -13.68 7.39
C ASP A 292 -2.51 -14.48 6.27
N ILE A 293 -2.61 -13.88 5.08
CA ILE A 293 -3.13 -14.57 3.89
C ILE A 293 -2.08 -15.52 3.33
N PHE A 294 -0.82 -15.10 3.29
CA PHE A 294 0.30 -15.92 2.86
C PHE A 294 0.42 -17.21 3.69
N GLU A 295 0.35 -17.11 5.01
CA GLU A 295 0.41 -18.25 5.94
C GLU A 295 -0.63 -19.33 5.63
N ARG A 296 -1.87 -18.90 5.34
CA ARG A 296 -2.96 -19.83 4.98
C ARG A 296 -2.81 -20.41 3.57
N LYS A 297 -2.31 -19.59 2.64
CA LYS A 297 -2.24 -19.95 1.22
C LYS A 297 -1.07 -20.88 0.92
N VAL A 298 0.11 -20.65 1.47
CA VAL A 298 1.31 -21.44 1.17
C VAL A 298 1.18 -22.92 1.59
N GLN A 299 0.29 -23.22 2.53
CA GLN A 299 -0.03 -24.58 2.95
C GLN A 299 -0.88 -25.36 1.92
N LYS A 300 -1.53 -24.64 0.98
CA LYS A 300 -2.42 -25.22 -0.04
C LYS A 300 -1.83 -25.08 -1.44
N VAL A 301 -1.18 -23.98 -1.72
CA VAL A 301 -0.59 -23.66 -3.02
C VAL A 301 0.90 -23.43 -2.83
N PRO A 302 1.78 -24.26 -3.42
CA PRO A 302 3.22 -24.13 -3.24
C PRO A 302 3.77 -22.89 -3.94
N LEU A 303 4.84 -22.29 -3.39
CA LEU A 303 5.44 -21.05 -3.93
C LEU A 303 5.96 -21.18 -5.36
N ASN A 304 6.38 -22.38 -5.77
CA ASN A 304 6.99 -22.62 -7.08
C ASN A 304 6.04 -22.48 -8.28
N VAL A 305 4.76 -22.21 -8.03
CA VAL A 305 3.82 -21.78 -9.09
C VAL A 305 4.21 -20.40 -9.66
N CYS A 306 4.88 -19.58 -8.86
CA CYS A 306 5.46 -18.32 -9.31
C CYS A 306 6.80 -18.56 -10.02
N GLU A 307 6.99 -17.95 -11.18
CA GLU A 307 8.24 -18.11 -11.94
C GLU A 307 9.48 -17.65 -11.16
N TRP A 308 9.38 -16.60 -10.37
CA TRP A 308 10.48 -16.12 -9.54
C TRP A 308 10.88 -17.09 -8.42
N PHE A 309 9.98 -17.98 -8.04
CA PHE A 309 10.13 -18.93 -6.93
C PHE A 309 10.22 -20.37 -7.41
N LYS A 310 10.52 -20.62 -8.70
CA LYS A 310 10.61 -22.00 -9.27
C LYS A 310 11.60 -22.90 -8.55
N ASP A 311 12.63 -22.32 -7.95
CA ASP A 311 13.66 -23.02 -7.17
C ASP A 311 13.26 -23.28 -5.70
N TYR A 312 12.03 -22.94 -5.32
CA TYR A 312 11.51 -23.28 -4.01
C TYR A 312 11.14 -24.75 -3.93
N HIS A 313 11.60 -25.40 -2.87
CA HIS A 313 11.27 -26.78 -2.54
C HIS A 313 10.66 -26.85 -1.15
N PRO A 314 9.39 -27.26 -1.01
CA PRO A 314 8.78 -27.52 0.29
C PRO A 314 9.58 -28.58 1.06
N MET A 315 9.86 -28.33 2.33
CA MET A 315 10.68 -29.23 3.16
C MET A 315 9.89 -29.88 4.29
N THR A 316 8.83 -29.21 4.74
CA THR A 316 8.07 -29.58 5.93
C THR A 316 6.57 -29.36 5.73
N SER A 317 5.81 -29.35 6.81
CA SER A 317 4.38 -29.04 6.80
C SER A 317 4.01 -28.09 7.96
N GLY A 318 2.84 -27.48 7.87
CA GLY A 318 2.32 -26.63 8.93
C GLY A 318 3.16 -25.35 9.14
N LYS A 319 3.34 -24.95 10.39
CA LYS A 319 4.01 -23.67 10.74
C LYS A 319 5.48 -23.61 10.31
N GLN A 320 6.18 -24.73 10.30
CA GLN A 320 7.59 -24.75 9.87
C GLN A 320 7.72 -24.48 8.38
N GLU A 321 6.82 -25.04 7.58
CA GLU A 321 6.75 -24.75 6.14
C GLU A 321 6.45 -23.28 5.88
N VAL A 322 5.53 -22.67 6.63
CA VAL A 322 5.20 -21.24 6.49
C VAL A 322 6.43 -20.37 6.75
N GLU A 323 7.17 -20.65 7.82
CA GLU A 323 8.37 -19.87 8.15
C GLU A 323 9.49 -20.10 7.12
N HIS A 324 9.68 -21.34 6.65
CA HIS A 324 10.63 -21.66 5.59
C HIS A 324 10.29 -20.92 4.28
N ALA A 325 9.03 -20.93 3.89
CA ALA A 325 8.55 -20.23 2.71
C ALA A 325 8.74 -18.69 2.84
N TYR A 326 8.46 -18.14 4.02
CA TYR A 326 8.66 -16.73 4.30
C TYR A 326 10.14 -16.32 4.20
N GLU A 327 11.03 -17.06 4.84
CA GLU A 327 12.48 -16.78 4.78
C GLU A 327 13.03 -16.94 3.34
N PHE A 328 12.49 -17.88 2.56
CA PHE A 328 12.83 -18.00 1.14
C PHE A 328 12.43 -16.75 0.34
N VAL A 329 11.19 -16.29 0.49
CA VAL A 329 10.72 -15.05 -0.19
C VAL A 329 11.56 -13.84 0.24
N LYS A 330 11.82 -13.70 1.54
CA LYS A 330 12.65 -12.64 2.08
C LYS A 330 14.06 -12.65 1.46
N LYS A 331 14.69 -13.83 1.38
CA LYS A 331 16.01 -14.01 0.75
C LYS A 331 16.01 -13.62 -0.72
N LYS A 332 14.96 -13.96 -1.48
CA LYS A 332 14.82 -13.53 -2.89
C LYS A 332 14.80 -12.01 -3.05
N PHE A 333 14.13 -11.30 -2.16
CA PHE A 333 14.15 -9.84 -2.16
C PHE A 333 15.49 -9.26 -1.70
N GLU A 334 16.17 -9.88 -0.74
CA GLU A 334 17.53 -9.51 -0.33
C GLU A 334 18.52 -9.66 -1.49
N GLU A 335 18.49 -10.79 -2.17
CA GLU A 335 19.32 -11.06 -3.35
C GLU A 335 19.06 -10.02 -4.46
N LEU A 336 17.80 -9.71 -4.74
CA LEU A 336 17.43 -8.70 -5.72
C LEU A 336 17.96 -7.31 -5.33
N TYR A 337 17.85 -6.94 -4.04
CA TYR A 337 18.38 -5.67 -3.54
C TYR A 337 19.90 -5.58 -3.80
N PHE A 338 20.66 -6.60 -3.41
CA PHE A 338 22.12 -6.61 -3.59
C PHE A 338 22.56 -6.67 -5.06
N GLN A 339 21.79 -7.33 -5.93
CA GLN A 339 22.05 -7.33 -7.38
C GLN A 339 21.76 -5.97 -8.02
N SER A 340 20.75 -5.26 -7.55
CA SER A 340 20.31 -3.98 -8.13
C SER A 340 21.07 -2.78 -7.58
N THR A 341 21.81 -2.96 -6.48
CA THR A 341 22.61 -1.90 -5.86
C THR A 341 24.12 -2.16 -6.06
N LYS A 342 24.86 -1.10 -6.40
CA LYS A 342 26.33 -1.22 -6.54
C LYS A 342 26.98 -1.53 -5.18
N PRO A 343 28.06 -2.34 -5.13
CA PRO A 343 28.74 -2.72 -3.89
C PRO A 343 29.24 -1.53 -3.04
N ASP A 344 29.53 -0.39 -3.68
CA ASP A 344 30.09 0.80 -3.03
C ASP A 344 29.07 1.63 -2.23
N ARG A 345 27.81 1.18 -2.18
CA ARG A 345 26.72 1.91 -1.50
C ARG A 345 26.56 1.49 -0.03
N VAL A 346 27.64 1.61 0.72
CA VAL A 346 27.69 1.25 2.17
C VAL A 346 26.73 2.12 3.01
N ASP A 347 26.39 3.31 2.54
CA ASP A 347 25.59 4.30 3.30
C ASP A 347 24.08 4.11 3.20
N ARG A 348 23.62 3.14 2.39
CA ARG A 348 22.18 2.92 2.14
C ARG A 348 21.63 1.83 3.05
N MET A 349 20.77 2.21 4.00
CA MET A 349 20.14 1.22 4.87
C MET A 349 19.02 0.47 4.13
N PHE A 350 19.05 -0.86 4.26
CA PHE A 350 17.97 -1.74 3.79
C PHE A 350 17.48 -2.60 4.95
N LYS A 351 16.17 -2.60 5.18
CA LYS A 351 15.53 -3.43 6.20
C LYS A 351 14.25 -4.05 5.65
N ILE A 352 14.00 -5.29 6.03
CA ILE A 352 12.81 -6.05 5.66
C ILE A 352 11.96 -6.27 6.90
N TYR A 353 10.66 -6.02 6.77
CA TYR A 353 9.70 -6.18 7.85
C TYR A 353 8.56 -7.11 7.38
N ARG A 354 8.24 -8.09 8.22
CA ARG A 354 7.03 -8.90 8.07
C ARG A 354 5.85 -8.10 8.59
N THR A 355 4.82 -7.92 7.78
CA THR A 355 3.65 -7.11 8.13
C THR A 355 2.34 -7.81 7.77
N THR A 356 1.35 -7.52 8.60
CA THR A 356 -0.07 -7.77 8.34
C THR A 356 -0.78 -6.48 8.61
N ALA A 357 -1.27 -5.84 7.57
CA ALA A 357 -1.78 -4.47 7.68
C ALA A 357 -2.99 -4.34 8.60
N LEU A 358 -3.76 -5.41 8.80
CA LEU A 358 -4.88 -5.46 9.76
C LEU A 358 -4.43 -5.51 11.22
N ASP A 359 -3.20 -5.93 11.50
CA ASP A 359 -2.65 -5.94 12.85
C ASP A 359 -2.06 -4.55 13.20
N GLN A 360 -2.88 -3.70 13.79
CA GLN A 360 -2.48 -2.35 14.21
C GLN A 360 -1.28 -2.35 15.17
N LYS A 361 -1.16 -3.37 16.04
CA LYS A 361 -0.02 -3.48 16.97
C LYS A 361 1.27 -3.77 16.21
N LEU A 362 1.20 -4.67 15.23
CA LEU A 362 2.33 -5.01 14.39
C LEU A 362 2.74 -3.81 13.52
N VAL A 363 1.79 -3.12 12.90
CA VAL A 363 2.07 -1.91 12.09
C VAL A 363 2.70 -0.82 12.96
N LYS A 364 2.16 -0.56 14.15
CA LYS A 364 2.74 0.40 15.12
C LYS A 364 4.17 0.03 15.52
N LYS A 365 4.42 -1.26 15.81
CA LYS A 365 5.76 -1.77 16.11
C LYS A 365 6.70 -1.57 14.93
N THR A 366 6.25 -1.85 13.73
CA THR A 366 7.04 -1.70 12.50
C THR A 366 7.43 -0.25 12.26
N PHE A 367 6.49 0.69 12.39
CA PHE A 367 6.81 2.12 12.25
C PHE A 367 7.75 2.63 13.35
N LYS A 368 7.68 2.08 14.57
CA LYS A 368 8.68 2.38 15.60
C LYS A 368 10.08 1.93 15.19
N LEU A 369 10.20 0.75 14.57
CA LEU A 369 11.49 0.26 14.05
C LEU A 369 11.97 1.08 12.84
N VAL A 370 11.05 1.59 12.01
CA VAL A 370 11.34 2.54 10.93
C VAL A 370 11.95 3.83 11.53
N ASP A 371 11.31 4.41 12.53
CA ASP A 371 11.80 5.60 13.24
C ASP A 371 13.21 5.38 13.85
N GLU A 372 13.40 4.28 14.57
CA GLU A 372 14.71 3.91 15.13
C GLU A 372 15.79 3.75 14.04
N THR A 373 15.41 3.18 12.90
CA THR A 373 16.32 2.98 11.76
C THR A 373 16.74 4.33 11.14
N LEU A 374 15.81 5.24 10.94
CA LEU A 374 16.09 6.57 10.40
C LEU A 374 16.95 7.41 11.36
N ARG A 375 16.66 7.35 12.64
CA ARG A 375 17.48 8.02 13.66
C ARG A 375 18.91 7.53 13.69
N ARG A 376 19.14 6.20 13.65
CA ARG A 376 20.48 5.65 13.56
C ARG A 376 21.24 6.19 12.36
N ARG A 377 20.57 6.29 11.22
CA ARG A 377 21.16 6.90 10.01
C ARG A 377 21.57 8.34 10.26
N ASN A 378 20.66 9.17 10.78
CA ASN A 378 20.93 10.58 11.05
C ASN A 378 22.13 10.73 12.02
N LEU A 379 22.26 9.88 13.03
CA LEU A 379 23.39 9.88 13.96
C LEU A 379 24.71 9.45 13.29
N ILE A 380 24.66 8.53 12.34
CA ILE A 380 25.84 8.13 11.55
C ILE A 380 26.25 9.27 10.61
N GLU A 381 25.31 9.89 9.91
CA GLU A 381 25.55 11.03 9.02
C GLU A 381 26.06 12.26 9.77
N ALA A 382 25.63 12.46 11.01
CA ALA A 382 26.12 13.50 11.91
C ALA A 382 27.49 13.16 12.54
N GLY A 383 28.08 11.99 12.26
CA GLY A 383 29.35 11.54 12.84
C GLY A 383 29.26 11.17 14.33
N LEU A 384 28.08 11.06 14.90
CA LEU A 384 27.84 10.75 16.31
C LEU A 384 27.85 9.25 16.62
N LEU A 385 27.75 8.39 15.59
CA LEU A 385 27.87 6.94 15.69
C LEU A 385 28.89 6.43 14.68
N CYS A 386 29.89 5.64 15.18
CA CYS A 386 30.89 5.03 14.32
C CYS A 386 30.32 3.78 13.62
N PHE A 387 30.65 3.55 12.35
CA PHE A 387 30.16 2.45 11.51
C PHE A 387 30.44 1.04 12.06
N LEU A 388 31.40 0.91 12.99
CA LEU A 388 31.87 -0.38 13.50
C LEU A 388 30.87 -1.17 14.36
N PHE A 389 29.77 -0.56 14.81
CA PHE A 389 28.74 -1.25 15.63
C PHE A 389 27.57 -1.83 14.84
N VAL A 390 27.51 -1.64 13.52
CA VAL A 390 26.36 -2.04 12.69
C VAL A 390 26.38 -3.52 12.30
N PHE A 391 27.50 -4.21 12.46
CA PHE A 391 27.66 -5.62 12.07
C PHE A 391 27.38 -6.65 13.17
N TRP A 392 27.00 -6.21 14.40
CA TRP A 392 26.88 -7.11 15.57
C TRP A 392 25.54 -7.04 16.31
N ALA A 393 24.44 -6.61 15.67
CA ALA A 393 23.10 -6.64 16.29
C ALA A 393 22.05 -7.20 15.33
#